data_d34046cc39b8c84b1557d73c039bee90
#
_entry.id   d34046cc39b8c84b1557d73c039bee90
#
_cell.length_a   1.000
_cell.length_b   1.000
_cell.length_c   1.000
_cell.angle_alpha   90.00
_cell.angle_beta   90.00
_cell.angle_gamma   90.00
#
_symmetry.space_group_name_H-M   'P 1'
#
loop_
_entity.id
_entity.type
_entity.pdbx_description
1 polymer ?
#
loop_
_entity_poly.entity_id
_entity_poly.type
_entity_poly.pdbx_seq_one_letter_code
_entity_poly.pdbx_strand_id
1 'polypeptide(L)'
;MDIRAAEISSILKNEIASFGNEAEVTEVGQVLSVGDGIARVYGLDNVQAGEMVEFESGTQGMALNLESDNVGIVIFGTDRDIKEGQTVKRTGAIVDVPVGKGLLGRVVDALGNPIDGKGPIVADHRARVDVKAPGIIPRKSVHEPMATGLKAIDALIPIGRGQRELIIGDRQTGKTAVALDAILNQKSLNQGTDENAKLYCVYVAIGQKRSTVAQFVKVLEEHGALEYSIIVAATASDPAPMQFLAPFAGCAMGEYFRDNGMHALIVYDDLSKQAVAYRQMSLLLRRPPGREAYPGDVFYLHSRLLERSAKLNDSRGGGSLTALPVIETQANDVSAYIPTNVISITDGQIFLETDLFYQGIRPAVNVGLSVSRGGSSAQTKSMKKVAGKIKGELAQYREMAAFAQFGSDLDPATQKLLARGARLTELLKQAQFSPLKTEEQVAVIYAGVNGYLDPLPVEKVRPFEDALLAALRTKHADLLETIRASKDLSDASAAALKAVVESIAKSFA
;
A
#
# COMPACT_ATOMS: atom_id res chain seq x y z
N MET A 1 -39.04 60.82 -13.46
CA MET A 1 -39.17 59.45 -12.88
C MET A 1 -38.61 59.52 -11.46
N ASP A 2 -39.47 59.57 -10.48
CA ASP A 2 -39.03 59.55 -9.09
C ASP A 2 -38.73 58.11 -8.67
N ILE A 3 -37.46 57.82 -8.49
CA ILE A 3 -36.99 56.56 -7.93
C ILE A 3 -37.38 56.56 -6.46
N ARG A 4 -38.19 55.57 -6.05
CA ARG A 4 -38.62 55.47 -4.65
C ARG A 4 -37.43 55.16 -3.73
N ALA A 5 -37.41 55.77 -2.56
CA ALA A 5 -36.31 55.59 -1.59
C ALA A 5 -36.05 54.10 -1.21
N ALA A 6 -37.07 53.28 -1.30
CA ALA A 6 -36.97 51.81 -1.10
C ALA A 6 -36.16 51.10 -2.21
N GLU A 7 -36.23 51.61 -3.45
CA GLU A 7 -35.48 51.03 -4.59
C GLU A 7 -34.01 51.43 -4.50
N ILE A 8 -33.70 52.65 -4.09
CA ILE A 8 -32.35 53.10 -3.84
C ILE A 8 -31.73 52.32 -2.68
N SER A 9 -32.48 52.03 -1.61
CA SER A 9 -32.03 51.25 -0.49
C SER A 9 -31.76 49.78 -0.84
N SER A 10 -32.58 49.20 -1.75
CA SER A 10 -32.35 47.83 -2.21
C SER A 10 -31.14 47.70 -3.16
N ILE A 11 -30.95 48.71 -4.03
CA ILE A 11 -29.79 48.74 -4.93
C ILE A 11 -28.51 48.94 -4.11
N LEU A 12 -28.51 49.85 -3.15
CA LEU A 12 -27.35 50.04 -2.25
C LEU A 12 -27.05 48.83 -1.41
N LYS A 13 -28.07 48.11 -0.91
CA LYS A 13 -27.84 46.85 -0.16
C LYS A 13 -27.27 45.75 -1.05
N ASN A 14 -27.73 45.63 -2.31
CA ASN A 14 -27.21 44.71 -3.25
C ASN A 14 -25.78 45.04 -3.70
N GLU A 15 -25.48 46.32 -3.92
CA GLU A 15 -24.13 46.76 -4.22
C GLU A 15 -23.18 46.61 -3.04
N ILE A 16 -23.61 46.87 -1.82
CA ILE A 16 -22.82 46.64 -0.61
C ILE A 16 -22.57 45.14 -0.39
N ALA A 17 -23.58 44.31 -0.65
CA ALA A 17 -23.43 42.84 -0.57
C ALA A 17 -22.50 42.30 -1.67
N SER A 18 -22.57 42.84 -2.89
CA SER A 18 -21.65 42.49 -3.97
C SER A 18 -20.24 43.05 -3.75
N PHE A 19 -20.13 44.25 -3.16
CA PHE A 19 -18.84 44.86 -2.80
C PHE A 19 -18.14 44.07 -1.70
N GLY A 20 -18.88 43.46 -0.77
CA GLY A 20 -18.34 42.54 0.23
C GLY A 20 -17.83 41.23 -0.34
N ASN A 21 -18.40 40.77 -1.47
CA ASN A 21 -17.96 39.60 -2.20
C ASN A 21 -16.83 39.92 -3.21
N GLU A 22 -16.72 41.14 -3.68
CA GLU A 22 -15.60 41.60 -4.51
C GLU A 22 -14.35 41.99 -3.67
N ALA A 23 -14.50 42.14 -2.38
CA ALA A 23 -13.40 42.49 -1.47
C ALA A 23 -12.64 41.25 -0.90
N GLU A 24 -12.85 40.06 -1.38
CA GLU A 24 -11.79 39.06 -1.34
C GLU A 24 -10.73 39.48 -2.36
N VAL A 25 -9.90 40.46 -1.94
CA VAL A 25 -8.65 40.74 -2.63
C VAL A 25 -7.82 39.48 -2.53
N THR A 26 -7.89 38.65 -3.56
CA THR A 26 -6.97 37.51 -3.70
C THR A 26 -5.58 38.11 -3.65
N GLU A 27 -4.85 37.82 -2.60
CA GLU A 27 -3.47 38.25 -2.45
C GLU A 27 -2.68 37.74 -3.65
N VAL A 28 -2.01 38.64 -4.32
CA VAL A 28 -1.31 38.42 -5.58
C VAL A 28 0.18 38.62 -5.35
N GLY A 29 0.97 37.66 -5.77
CA GLY A 29 2.41 37.75 -5.77
C GLY A 29 2.98 37.84 -7.18
N GLN A 30 4.28 38.04 -7.24
CA GLN A 30 5.04 38.13 -8.49
C GLN A 30 6.18 37.13 -8.50
N VAL A 31 6.35 36.41 -9.59
CA VAL A 31 7.43 35.45 -9.78
C VAL A 31 8.76 36.19 -9.84
N LEU A 32 9.65 35.88 -8.90
CA LEU A 32 11.03 36.40 -8.88
C LEU A 32 11.97 35.56 -9.71
N SER A 33 11.83 34.23 -9.62
CA SER A 33 12.62 33.26 -10.37
C SER A 33 11.84 31.97 -10.54
N VAL A 34 12.11 31.23 -11.60
CA VAL A 34 11.50 29.93 -11.86
C VAL A 34 12.52 29.03 -12.55
N GLY A 35 12.52 27.76 -12.18
CA GLY A 35 13.35 26.73 -12.77
C GLY A 35 13.29 25.42 -11.98
N ASP A 36 13.48 24.31 -12.66
CA ASP A 36 13.53 22.97 -12.06
C ASP A 36 12.28 22.59 -11.24
N GLY A 37 11.11 23.12 -11.63
CA GLY A 37 9.85 22.86 -10.94
C GLY A 37 9.65 23.68 -9.66
N ILE A 38 10.49 24.67 -9.40
CA ILE A 38 10.41 25.57 -8.24
C ILE A 38 10.25 27.01 -8.73
N ALA A 39 9.34 27.76 -8.11
CA ALA A 39 9.22 29.20 -8.26
C ALA A 39 9.47 29.89 -6.93
N ARG A 40 10.16 31.02 -6.97
CA ARG A 40 10.24 31.95 -5.85
C ARG A 40 9.38 33.14 -6.15
N VAL A 41 8.51 33.47 -5.21
CA VAL A 41 7.47 34.47 -5.40
C VAL A 41 7.54 35.51 -4.30
N TYR A 42 7.41 36.80 -4.69
CA TYR A 42 7.34 37.94 -3.79
C TYR A 42 5.89 38.36 -3.62
N GLY A 43 5.53 38.82 -2.42
CA GLY A 43 4.25 39.48 -2.17
C GLY A 43 3.11 38.58 -1.69
N LEU A 44 3.38 37.32 -1.42
CA LEU A 44 2.42 36.36 -0.80
C LEU A 44 2.65 36.28 0.71
N ASP A 45 2.49 37.42 1.40
CA ASP A 45 2.89 37.57 2.81
C ASP A 45 2.06 36.74 3.78
N ASN A 46 0.80 36.46 3.43
CA ASN A 46 -0.13 35.74 4.28
C ASN A 46 -0.37 34.29 3.83
N VAL A 47 0.34 33.81 2.80
CA VAL A 47 0.20 32.42 2.34
C VAL A 47 0.63 31.44 3.41
N GLN A 48 -0.10 30.33 3.52
CA GLN A 48 0.23 29.27 4.48
C GLN A 48 1.05 28.16 3.80
N ALA A 49 1.89 27.50 4.58
CA ALA A 49 2.57 26.30 4.11
C ALA A 49 1.54 25.22 3.72
N GLY A 50 1.70 24.63 2.53
CA GLY A 50 0.74 23.67 1.99
C GLY A 50 -0.44 24.28 1.25
N GLU A 51 -0.52 25.62 1.17
CA GLU A 51 -1.58 26.29 0.42
C GLU A 51 -1.33 26.24 -1.08
N MET A 52 -2.40 25.96 -1.84
CA MET A 52 -2.38 26.01 -3.30
C MET A 52 -2.32 27.44 -3.80
N VAL A 53 -1.52 27.64 -4.83
CA VAL A 53 -1.44 28.87 -5.59
C VAL A 53 -1.66 28.58 -7.08
N GLU A 54 -2.10 29.60 -7.83
CA GLU A 54 -2.32 29.50 -9.26
C GLU A 54 -1.47 30.51 -9.99
N PHE A 55 -0.68 30.03 -10.96
CA PHE A 55 0.11 30.87 -11.85
C PHE A 55 -0.76 31.44 -12.97
N GLU A 56 -0.31 32.50 -13.61
CA GLU A 56 -1.00 33.16 -14.72
C GLU A 56 -1.28 32.19 -15.89
N SER A 57 -0.42 31.19 -16.07
CA SER A 57 -0.59 30.11 -17.06
C SER A 57 -1.71 29.12 -16.75
N GLY A 58 -2.34 29.21 -15.56
CA GLY A 58 -3.29 28.22 -15.05
C GLY A 58 -2.64 27.04 -14.34
N THR A 59 -1.33 26.93 -14.33
CA THR A 59 -0.60 25.89 -13.62
C THR A 59 -0.73 26.11 -12.12
N GLN A 60 -0.93 25.02 -11.37
CA GLN A 60 -1.03 25.05 -9.91
C GLN A 60 0.32 24.80 -9.25
N GLY A 61 0.49 25.34 -8.06
CA GLY A 61 1.64 25.08 -7.21
C GLY A 61 1.26 25.05 -5.75
N MET A 62 2.21 24.69 -4.90
CA MET A 62 2.03 24.64 -3.45
C MET A 62 3.14 25.41 -2.77
N ALA A 63 2.77 26.28 -1.84
CA ALA A 63 3.72 26.98 -0.98
C ALA A 63 4.37 26.00 0.00
N LEU A 64 5.69 25.89 -0.02
CA LEU A 64 6.43 24.95 0.80
C LEU A 64 7.45 25.61 1.72
N ASN A 65 8.17 26.63 1.25
CA ASN A 65 9.09 27.44 2.05
C ASN A 65 8.56 28.86 2.22
N LEU A 66 8.35 29.26 3.46
CA LEU A 66 7.96 30.63 3.81
C LEU A 66 9.20 31.36 4.34
N GLU A 67 9.75 32.28 3.53
CA GLU A 67 10.89 33.12 3.91
C GLU A 67 10.43 34.55 4.11
N SER A 68 11.26 35.40 4.73
CA SER A 68 10.89 36.76 5.07
C SER A 68 10.60 37.65 3.87
N ASP A 69 11.23 37.40 2.74
CA ASP A 69 11.19 38.20 1.52
C ASP A 69 10.64 37.47 0.29
N ASN A 70 10.45 36.13 0.39
CA ASN A 70 9.91 35.34 -0.70
C ASN A 70 9.26 34.05 -0.19
N VAL A 71 8.49 33.43 -1.08
CA VAL A 71 7.88 32.11 -0.85
C VAL A 71 8.40 31.12 -1.89
N GLY A 72 8.93 30.00 -1.45
CA GLY A 72 9.31 28.89 -2.31
C GLY A 72 8.09 28.03 -2.63
N ILE A 73 7.77 27.93 -3.92
CA ILE A 73 6.60 27.23 -4.42
C ILE A 73 7.06 26.05 -5.28
N VAL A 74 6.52 24.86 -5.01
CA VAL A 74 6.68 23.70 -5.86
C VAL A 74 5.58 23.69 -6.91
N ILE A 75 5.93 23.39 -8.16
CA ILE A 75 5.03 23.49 -9.30
C ILE A 75 4.48 22.11 -9.65
N PHE A 76 3.16 22.00 -9.71
CA PHE A 76 2.48 20.77 -10.11
C PHE A 76 2.22 20.74 -11.62
N GLY A 77 3.26 20.61 -12.40
CA GLY A 77 3.17 20.58 -13.84
C GLY A 77 4.43 21.13 -14.51
N THR A 78 4.29 21.60 -15.75
CA THR A 78 5.39 22.23 -16.46
C THR A 78 5.64 23.65 -15.95
N ASP A 79 6.90 24.00 -15.81
CA ASP A 79 7.32 25.36 -15.47
C ASP A 79 7.67 26.20 -16.71
N ARG A 80 7.58 25.60 -17.91
CA ARG A 80 7.99 26.25 -19.18
C ARG A 80 7.17 27.48 -19.51
N ASP A 81 5.92 27.52 -19.10
CA ASP A 81 4.99 28.62 -19.37
C ASP A 81 5.00 29.68 -18.27
N ILE A 82 5.79 29.48 -17.21
CA ILE A 82 5.93 30.41 -16.10
C ILE A 82 7.19 31.26 -16.31
N LYS A 83 7.04 32.58 -16.21
CA LYS A 83 8.12 33.55 -16.43
C LYS A 83 8.27 34.47 -15.26
N GLU A 84 9.48 34.97 -15.06
CA GLU A 84 9.75 36.05 -14.10
C GLU A 84 8.85 37.26 -14.37
N GLY A 85 8.35 37.86 -13.31
CA GLY A 85 7.46 38.99 -13.38
C GLY A 85 5.96 38.64 -13.53
N GLN A 86 5.61 37.40 -13.84
CA GLN A 86 4.22 37.00 -13.92
C GLN A 86 3.54 36.93 -12.56
N THR A 87 2.24 37.06 -12.60
CA THR A 87 1.39 37.08 -11.42
C THR A 87 1.09 35.68 -10.90
N VAL A 88 1.11 35.52 -9.58
CA VAL A 88 0.71 34.30 -8.88
C VAL A 88 -0.41 34.66 -7.92
N LYS A 89 -1.51 33.92 -7.98
CA LYS A 89 -2.68 34.12 -7.11
C LYS A 89 -2.70 33.11 -5.99
N ARG A 90 -2.96 33.59 -4.80
CA ARG A 90 -3.28 32.77 -3.64
C ARG A 90 -4.70 32.20 -3.80
N THR A 91 -4.89 30.91 -3.55
CA THR A 91 -6.23 30.26 -3.62
C THR A 91 -6.96 30.27 -2.28
N GLY A 92 -6.24 30.46 -1.17
CA GLY A 92 -6.79 30.34 0.18
C GLY A 92 -7.10 28.91 0.61
N ALA A 93 -6.85 27.91 -0.23
CA ALA A 93 -7.15 26.50 0.02
C ALA A 93 -5.87 25.68 0.18
N ILE A 94 -5.81 24.87 1.24
CA ILE A 94 -4.76 23.86 1.41
C ILE A 94 -4.99 22.76 0.37
N VAL A 95 -3.89 22.15 -0.11
CA VAL A 95 -3.95 21.08 -1.11
C VAL A 95 -4.91 19.99 -0.69
N ASP A 96 -5.89 19.69 -1.54
CA ASP A 96 -6.89 18.66 -1.36
C ASP A 96 -7.07 17.83 -2.61
N VAL A 97 -7.77 16.71 -2.47
CA VAL A 97 -8.10 15.79 -3.57
C VAL A 97 -9.54 15.29 -3.45
N PRO A 98 -10.15 14.87 -4.57
CA PRO A 98 -11.46 14.23 -4.52
C PRO A 98 -11.35 12.89 -3.79
N VAL A 99 -12.35 12.56 -3.00
CA VAL A 99 -12.46 11.28 -2.28
C VAL A 99 -13.87 10.72 -2.44
N GLY A 100 -14.01 9.42 -2.22
CA GLY A 100 -15.29 8.74 -2.27
C GLY A 100 -15.29 7.54 -3.21
N LYS A 101 -16.39 6.80 -3.21
CA LYS A 101 -16.56 5.59 -4.06
C LYS A 101 -16.52 5.87 -5.56
N GLY A 102 -16.76 7.13 -5.97
CA GLY A 102 -16.68 7.53 -7.36
C GLY A 102 -15.27 7.44 -7.99
N LEU A 103 -14.23 7.27 -7.17
CA LEU A 103 -12.87 7.04 -7.63
C LEU A 103 -12.55 5.56 -7.88
N LEU A 104 -13.41 4.65 -7.43
CA LEU A 104 -13.20 3.22 -7.66
C LEU A 104 -13.25 2.91 -9.17
N GLY A 105 -12.30 2.14 -9.64
CA GLY A 105 -12.15 1.84 -11.07
C GLY A 105 -11.43 2.91 -11.88
N ARG A 106 -10.95 3.98 -11.22
CA ARG A 106 -10.37 5.14 -11.89
C ARG A 106 -8.85 5.21 -11.68
N VAL A 107 -8.19 5.81 -12.65
CA VAL A 107 -6.77 6.14 -12.60
C VAL A 107 -6.64 7.67 -12.58
N VAL A 108 -6.01 8.19 -11.55
CA VAL A 108 -5.86 9.62 -11.30
C VAL A 108 -4.40 10.00 -11.08
N ASP A 109 -4.09 11.29 -11.25
CA ASP A 109 -2.79 11.84 -10.88
C ASP A 109 -2.73 12.21 -9.38
N ALA A 110 -1.63 12.79 -8.95
CA ALA A 110 -1.42 13.19 -7.55
C ALA A 110 -2.37 14.30 -7.06
N LEU A 111 -3.00 15.04 -7.95
CA LEU A 111 -4.02 16.04 -7.64
C LEU A 111 -5.46 15.49 -7.71
N GLY A 112 -5.58 14.21 -8.04
CA GLY A 112 -6.89 13.55 -8.19
C GLY A 112 -7.56 13.78 -9.54
N ASN A 113 -6.85 14.35 -10.50
CA ASN A 113 -7.37 14.54 -11.87
C ASN A 113 -7.37 13.20 -12.62
N PRO A 114 -8.45 12.87 -13.35
CA PRO A 114 -8.50 11.62 -14.11
C PRO A 114 -7.50 11.64 -15.27
N ILE A 115 -6.79 10.53 -15.44
CA ILE A 115 -5.82 10.31 -16.52
C ILE A 115 -6.12 9.05 -17.34
N ASP A 116 -7.30 8.47 -17.14
CA ASP A 116 -7.76 7.22 -17.78
C ASP A 116 -8.70 7.45 -18.99
N GLY A 117 -9.01 8.70 -19.30
CA GLY A 117 -9.92 9.03 -20.41
C GLY A 117 -11.39 8.69 -20.17
N LYS A 118 -11.78 8.37 -18.94
CA LYS A 118 -13.16 7.96 -18.59
C LYS A 118 -14.04 9.11 -18.09
N GLY A 119 -13.65 10.35 -18.34
CA GLY A 119 -14.41 11.54 -17.95
C GLY A 119 -14.15 12.00 -16.50
N PRO A 120 -14.91 13.01 -16.05
CA PRO A 120 -14.72 13.60 -14.73
C PRO A 120 -14.94 12.61 -13.58
N ILE A 121 -14.27 12.85 -12.45
CA ILE A 121 -14.48 12.11 -11.21
C ILE A 121 -15.72 12.64 -10.49
N VAL A 122 -16.62 11.75 -10.11
CA VAL A 122 -17.76 12.06 -9.26
C VAL A 122 -17.35 11.79 -7.81
N ALA A 123 -16.87 12.83 -7.15
CA ALA A 123 -16.41 12.74 -5.77
C ALA A 123 -17.56 12.89 -4.77
N ASP A 124 -17.43 12.28 -3.61
CA ASP A 124 -18.30 12.53 -2.46
C ASP A 124 -18.03 13.92 -1.89
N HIS A 125 -16.76 14.21 -1.63
CA HIS A 125 -16.25 15.51 -1.22
C HIS A 125 -14.76 15.62 -1.53
N ARG A 126 -14.15 16.73 -1.15
CA ARG A 126 -12.70 16.91 -1.24
C ARG A 126 -12.09 16.83 0.16
N ALA A 127 -10.97 16.15 0.27
CA ALA A 127 -10.24 15.99 1.53
C ALA A 127 -8.80 16.51 1.40
N ARG A 128 -8.29 17.11 2.46
CA ARG A 128 -6.88 17.54 2.51
C ARG A 128 -5.96 16.35 2.40
N VAL A 129 -4.87 16.50 1.66
CA VAL A 129 -3.89 15.42 1.42
C VAL A 129 -2.98 15.19 2.62
N ASP A 130 -2.65 16.23 3.36
CA ASP A 130 -1.78 16.14 4.54
C ASP A 130 -2.57 16.53 5.79
N VAL A 131 -2.95 15.52 6.55
CA VAL A 131 -3.72 15.68 7.78
C VAL A 131 -3.05 14.91 8.92
N LYS A 132 -3.34 15.29 10.13
CA LYS A 132 -2.84 14.61 11.32
C LYS A 132 -3.39 13.17 11.40
N ALA A 133 -2.52 12.21 11.70
CA ALA A 133 -2.91 10.84 11.95
C ALA A 133 -3.85 10.73 13.17
N PRO A 134 -4.70 9.67 13.23
CA PRO A 134 -5.51 9.43 14.41
C PRO A 134 -4.66 9.35 15.68
N GLY A 135 -5.14 9.95 16.77
CA GLY A 135 -4.49 9.87 18.07
C GLY A 135 -4.57 8.47 18.68
N ILE A 136 -4.11 8.32 19.91
CA ILE A 136 -4.09 7.03 20.62
C ILE A 136 -5.51 6.53 20.93
N ILE A 137 -6.36 7.41 21.40
CA ILE A 137 -7.72 7.04 21.87
C ILE A 137 -8.62 6.48 20.77
N PRO A 138 -8.65 7.04 19.53
CA PRO A 138 -9.47 6.49 18.45
C PRO A 138 -9.02 5.13 17.92
N ARG A 139 -7.83 4.65 18.27
CA ARG A 139 -7.26 3.40 17.75
C ARG A 139 -7.72 2.18 18.51
N LYS A 140 -7.78 1.06 17.81
CA LYS A 140 -7.98 -0.27 18.36
C LYS A 140 -6.84 -1.18 17.90
N SER A 141 -6.47 -2.15 18.72
CA SER A 141 -5.46 -3.13 18.34
C SER A 141 -5.89 -3.92 17.10
N VAL A 142 -4.94 -4.17 16.20
CA VAL A 142 -5.15 -4.96 15.00
C VAL A 142 -5.47 -6.40 15.38
N HIS A 143 -6.60 -6.93 14.88
CA HIS A 143 -7.08 -8.27 15.22
C HIS A 143 -7.79 -8.98 14.05
N GLU A 144 -8.06 -8.29 12.95
CA GLU A 144 -8.72 -8.84 11.79
C GLU A 144 -7.69 -9.12 10.70
N PRO A 145 -7.71 -10.30 10.03
CA PRO A 145 -6.74 -10.60 8.99
C PRO A 145 -6.97 -9.77 7.73
N MET A 146 -5.86 -9.33 7.12
CA MET A 146 -5.81 -8.88 5.74
C MET A 146 -5.05 -9.95 4.96
N ALA A 147 -5.77 -10.88 4.36
CA ALA A 147 -5.18 -11.99 3.63
C ALA A 147 -4.60 -11.53 2.30
N THR A 148 -3.34 -11.84 2.05
CA THR A 148 -2.67 -11.52 0.79
C THR A 148 -2.92 -12.58 -0.30
N GLY A 149 -3.40 -13.76 0.10
CA GLY A 149 -3.52 -14.90 -0.80
C GLY A 149 -2.21 -15.63 -1.06
N LEU A 150 -1.11 -15.18 -0.49
CA LEU A 150 0.21 -15.81 -0.60
C LEU A 150 0.48 -16.66 0.64
N LYS A 151 0.68 -17.94 0.45
CA LYS A 151 0.93 -18.90 1.53
C LYS A 151 2.10 -18.49 2.42
N ALA A 152 3.21 -18.08 1.82
CA ALA A 152 4.40 -17.69 2.55
C ALA A 152 4.15 -16.51 3.49
N ILE A 153 3.30 -15.56 3.10
CA ILE A 153 3.00 -14.37 3.88
C ILE A 153 1.92 -14.65 4.91
N ASP A 154 0.79 -15.18 4.48
CA ASP A 154 -0.35 -15.39 5.37
C ASP A 154 -0.05 -16.40 6.49
N ALA A 155 0.81 -17.37 6.23
CA ALA A 155 1.22 -18.36 7.22
C ALA A 155 2.36 -17.87 8.14
N LEU A 156 3.34 -17.16 7.61
CA LEU A 156 4.59 -16.84 8.31
C LEU A 156 4.68 -15.40 8.80
N ILE A 157 4.08 -14.47 8.05
CA ILE A 157 4.18 -13.02 8.27
C ILE A 157 2.78 -12.42 8.13
N PRO A 158 1.83 -12.81 8.97
CA PRO A 158 0.43 -12.41 8.81
C PRO A 158 0.25 -10.91 8.98
N ILE A 159 -0.59 -10.34 8.14
CA ILE A 159 -0.92 -8.92 8.12
C ILE A 159 -2.37 -8.75 8.58
N GLY A 160 -2.60 -7.81 9.47
CA GLY A 160 -3.94 -7.46 9.93
C GLY A 160 -4.44 -6.15 9.34
N ARG A 161 -5.75 -5.97 9.34
CA ARG A 161 -6.40 -4.72 8.91
C ARG A 161 -6.03 -3.58 9.83
N GLY A 162 -5.41 -2.55 9.28
CA GLY A 162 -4.87 -1.41 10.00
C GLY A 162 -3.39 -1.51 10.33
N GLN A 163 -2.73 -2.59 9.96
CA GLN A 163 -1.29 -2.78 10.12
C GLN A 163 -0.51 -2.10 8.98
N ARG A 164 0.73 -1.74 9.28
CA ARG A 164 1.70 -1.25 8.29
C ARG A 164 2.79 -2.29 8.14
N GLU A 165 2.79 -2.98 7.02
CA GLU A 165 3.77 -4.02 6.75
C GLU A 165 4.63 -3.63 5.55
N LEU A 166 5.92 -3.45 5.76
CA LEU A 166 6.87 -3.04 4.74
C LEU A 166 7.19 -4.20 3.80
N ILE A 167 7.20 -3.94 2.50
CA ILE A 167 7.75 -4.85 1.50
C ILE A 167 9.08 -4.26 1.05
N ILE A 168 10.18 -4.95 1.31
CA ILE A 168 11.52 -4.44 1.09
C ILE A 168 12.39 -5.46 0.33
N GLY A 169 13.18 -4.98 -0.61
CA GLY A 169 14.09 -5.80 -1.38
C GLY A 169 14.70 -5.03 -2.54
N ASP A 170 15.68 -5.66 -3.19
CA ASP A 170 16.33 -5.10 -4.37
C ASP A 170 15.37 -5.03 -5.57
N ARG A 171 15.81 -4.34 -6.59
CA ARG A 171 15.07 -4.23 -7.84
C ARG A 171 14.77 -5.61 -8.42
N GLN A 172 13.55 -5.80 -8.93
CA GLN A 172 13.10 -7.05 -9.57
C GLN A 172 13.10 -8.28 -8.66
N THR A 173 12.87 -8.12 -7.37
CA THR A 173 12.69 -9.23 -6.42
C THR A 173 11.23 -9.66 -6.22
N GLY A 174 10.29 -9.01 -6.92
CA GLY A 174 8.87 -9.34 -6.83
C GLY A 174 8.07 -8.52 -5.83
N LYS A 175 8.56 -7.37 -5.39
CA LYS A 175 7.86 -6.48 -4.45
C LYS A 175 6.47 -6.07 -4.95
N THR A 176 6.40 -5.60 -6.17
CA THR A 176 5.14 -5.21 -6.81
C THR A 176 4.20 -6.40 -6.99
N ALA A 177 4.72 -7.55 -7.37
CA ALA A 177 3.93 -8.77 -7.53
C ALA A 177 3.24 -9.17 -6.23
N VAL A 178 3.92 -9.09 -5.09
CA VAL A 178 3.33 -9.35 -3.76
C VAL A 178 2.18 -8.38 -3.48
N ALA A 179 2.38 -7.11 -3.73
CA ALA A 179 1.35 -6.09 -3.52
C ALA A 179 0.13 -6.30 -4.43
N LEU A 180 0.36 -6.63 -5.71
CA LEU A 180 -0.73 -6.92 -6.65
C LEU A 180 -1.51 -8.17 -6.25
N ASP A 181 -0.85 -9.23 -5.83
CA ASP A 181 -1.53 -10.44 -5.36
C ASP A 181 -2.41 -10.15 -4.14
N ALA A 182 -1.96 -9.31 -3.22
CA ALA A 182 -2.78 -8.86 -2.10
C ALA A 182 -4.06 -8.14 -2.56
N ILE A 183 -3.96 -7.30 -3.58
CA ILE A 183 -5.12 -6.62 -4.17
C ILE A 183 -6.05 -7.63 -4.87
N LEU A 184 -5.51 -8.52 -5.70
CA LEU A 184 -6.28 -9.51 -6.44
C LEU A 184 -7.04 -10.47 -5.51
N ASN A 185 -6.45 -10.79 -4.37
CA ASN A 185 -7.07 -11.69 -3.39
C ASN A 185 -8.35 -11.13 -2.74
N GLN A 186 -8.59 -9.84 -2.84
CA GLN A 186 -9.77 -9.21 -2.24
C GLN A 186 -11.03 -9.34 -3.10
N LYS A 187 -10.94 -9.91 -4.29
CA LYS A 187 -12.04 -9.98 -5.25
C LYS A 187 -13.27 -10.69 -4.66
N SER A 188 -13.09 -11.86 -4.07
CA SER A 188 -14.21 -12.64 -3.53
C SER A 188 -14.94 -11.92 -2.39
N LEU A 189 -14.22 -11.23 -1.52
CA LEU A 189 -14.79 -10.43 -0.45
C LEU A 189 -15.55 -9.22 -0.98
N ASN A 190 -15.01 -8.56 -2.01
CA ASN A 190 -15.63 -7.38 -2.61
C ASN A 190 -16.84 -7.70 -3.49
N GLN A 191 -16.99 -8.92 -3.95
CA GLN A 191 -18.17 -9.41 -4.67
C GLN A 191 -19.32 -9.78 -3.73
N GLY A 192 -19.04 -9.96 -2.44
CA GLY A 192 -20.04 -10.28 -1.42
C GLY A 192 -20.89 -9.06 -1.04
N THR A 193 -21.88 -9.29 -0.18
CA THR A 193 -22.80 -8.26 0.33
C THR A 193 -22.42 -7.71 1.70
N ASP A 194 -21.49 -8.36 2.40
CA ASP A 194 -21.02 -7.93 3.72
C ASP A 194 -19.99 -6.81 3.57
N GLU A 195 -20.42 -5.58 3.82
CA GLU A 195 -19.56 -4.40 3.72
C GLU A 195 -18.37 -4.45 4.69
N ASN A 196 -18.51 -5.09 5.85
CA ASN A 196 -17.42 -5.23 6.81
C ASN A 196 -16.33 -6.21 6.35
N ALA A 197 -16.67 -7.12 5.45
CA ALA A 197 -15.70 -8.05 4.88
C ALA A 197 -14.92 -7.45 3.72
N LYS A 198 -15.48 -6.44 3.02
CA LYS A 198 -14.85 -5.80 1.86
C LYS A 198 -13.55 -5.10 2.22
N LEU A 199 -12.65 -5.06 1.27
CA LEU A 199 -11.40 -4.31 1.35
C LEU A 199 -11.21 -3.56 0.04
N TYR A 200 -11.40 -2.25 0.08
CA TYR A 200 -11.13 -1.37 -1.05
C TYR A 200 -9.63 -1.14 -1.15
N CYS A 201 -9.12 -0.98 -2.34
CA CYS A 201 -7.68 -0.89 -2.56
C CYS A 201 -7.30 0.44 -3.20
N VAL A 202 -6.17 1.00 -2.77
CA VAL A 202 -5.53 2.15 -3.39
C VAL A 202 -4.11 1.74 -3.74
N TYR A 203 -3.77 1.84 -5.02
CA TYR A 203 -2.41 1.59 -5.49
C TYR A 203 -1.78 2.91 -5.90
N VAL A 204 -0.71 3.31 -5.22
CA VAL A 204 0.03 4.53 -5.52
C VAL A 204 1.32 4.16 -6.23
N ALA A 205 1.39 4.48 -7.52
CA ALA A 205 2.58 4.29 -8.35
C ALA A 205 3.42 5.58 -8.33
N ILE A 206 4.66 5.48 -7.84
CA ILE A 206 5.53 6.63 -7.64
C ILE A 206 6.80 6.44 -8.46
N GLY A 207 7.06 7.34 -9.38
CA GLY A 207 8.30 7.35 -10.16
C GLY A 207 8.50 6.15 -11.10
N GLN A 208 7.45 5.41 -11.40
CA GLN A 208 7.49 4.25 -12.30
C GLN A 208 7.31 4.69 -13.75
N LYS A 209 7.75 3.84 -14.69
CA LYS A 209 7.51 4.07 -16.12
C LYS A 209 6.01 4.01 -16.43
N ARG A 210 5.56 4.84 -17.35
CA ARG A 210 4.14 4.85 -17.80
C ARG A 210 3.70 3.48 -18.30
N SER A 211 4.56 2.78 -19.05
CA SER A 211 4.27 1.43 -19.56
C SER A 211 4.04 0.42 -18.43
N THR A 212 4.79 0.53 -17.35
CA THR A 212 4.65 -0.33 -16.17
C THR A 212 3.31 -0.08 -15.48
N VAL A 213 2.94 1.18 -15.29
CA VAL A 213 1.64 1.55 -14.71
C VAL A 213 0.48 1.06 -15.59
N ALA A 214 0.58 1.24 -16.89
CA ALA A 214 -0.43 0.76 -17.85
C ALA A 214 -0.61 -0.76 -17.76
N GLN A 215 0.47 -1.50 -17.59
CA GLN A 215 0.44 -2.96 -17.41
C GLN A 215 -0.26 -3.36 -16.10
N PHE A 216 -0.03 -2.65 -15.01
CA PHE A 216 -0.71 -2.90 -13.73
C PHE A 216 -2.21 -2.65 -13.82
N VAL A 217 -2.61 -1.55 -14.45
CA VAL A 217 -4.02 -1.26 -14.71
C VAL A 217 -4.66 -2.40 -15.50
N LYS A 218 -4.00 -2.88 -16.54
CA LYS A 218 -4.47 -3.99 -17.36
C LYS A 218 -4.62 -5.28 -16.55
N VAL A 219 -3.65 -5.62 -15.73
CA VAL A 219 -3.69 -6.82 -14.86
C VAL A 219 -4.88 -6.74 -13.90
N LEU A 220 -5.09 -5.60 -13.25
CA LEU A 220 -6.22 -5.40 -12.34
C LEU A 220 -7.56 -5.49 -13.07
N GLU A 221 -7.65 -4.93 -14.26
CA GLU A 221 -8.86 -4.97 -15.09
C GLU A 221 -9.20 -6.40 -15.54
N GLU A 222 -8.22 -7.14 -16.06
CA GLU A 222 -8.39 -8.51 -16.53
C GLU A 222 -8.81 -9.47 -15.41
N HIS A 223 -8.36 -9.24 -14.17
CA HIS A 223 -8.72 -10.04 -13.01
C HIS A 223 -9.96 -9.53 -12.26
N GLY A 224 -10.64 -8.51 -12.77
CA GLY A 224 -11.81 -7.93 -12.13
C GLY A 224 -11.53 -7.21 -10.81
N ALA A 225 -10.30 -6.76 -10.60
CA ALA A 225 -9.88 -6.08 -9.38
C ALA A 225 -9.92 -4.55 -9.50
N LEU A 226 -9.96 -4.02 -10.72
CA LEU A 226 -9.98 -2.56 -10.93
C LEU A 226 -11.22 -1.91 -10.34
N GLU A 227 -12.38 -2.58 -10.41
CA GLU A 227 -13.66 -2.04 -9.93
C GLU A 227 -13.71 -1.71 -8.43
N TYR A 228 -12.87 -2.30 -7.61
CA TYR A 228 -12.74 -1.95 -6.19
C TYR A 228 -11.41 -1.26 -5.87
N SER A 229 -10.70 -0.80 -6.88
CA SER A 229 -9.37 -0.20 -6.74
C SER A 229 -9.34 1.23 -7.27
N ILE A 230 -8.51 2.06 -6.62
CA ILE A 230 -8.14 3.39 -7.07
C ILE A 230 -6.65 3.36 -7.40
N ILE A 231 -6.27 3.88 -8.57
CA ILE A 231 -4.86 3.98 -8.95
C ILE A 231 -4.48 5.45 -8.98
N VAL A 232 -3.47 5.81 -8.19
CA VAL A 232 -2.88 7.15 -8.16
C VAL A 232 -1.48 7.03 -8.77
N ALA A 233 -1.25 7.72 -9.87
CA ALA A 233 0.01 7.61 -10.61
C ALA A 233 0.73 8.97 -10.70
N ALA A 234 1.98 8.97 -10.23
CA ALA A 234 2.96 10.00 -10.50
C ALA A 234 4.18 9.31 -11.11
N THR A 235 4.26 9.32 -12.43
CA THR A 235 5.23 8.53 -13.19
C THR A 235 6.62 9.16 -13.19
N ALA A 236 7.60 8.44 -13.73
CA ALA A 236 8.99 8.93 -13.81
C ALA A 236 9.15 10.21 -14.65
N SER A 237 8.22 10.46 -15.57
CA SER A 237 8.19 11.68 -16.38
C SER A 237 7.44 12.85 -15.74
N ASP A 238 6.74 12.62 -14.63
CA ASP A 238 6.09 13.67 -13.88
C ASP A 238 7.10 14.42 -12.99
N PRO A 239 6.90 15.71 -12.73
CA PRO A 239 7.82 16.48 -11.90
C PRO A 239 7.87 15.95 -10.46
N ALA A 240 9.00 16.18 -9.79
CA ALA A 240 9.23 15.74 -8.43
C ALA A 240 8.11 16.11 -7.43
N PRO A 241 7.51 17.30 -7.50
CA PRO A 241 6.38 17.65 -6.64
C PRO A 241 5.18 16.70 -6.74
N MET A 242 4.89 16.19 -7.93
CA MET A 242 3.81 15.22 -8.14
C MET A 242 4.15 13.87 -7.49
N GLN A 243 5.39 13.42 -7.60
CA GLN A 243 5.86 12.17 -6.97
C GLN A 243 5.89 12.29 -5.45
N PHE A 244 6.21 13.47 -4.94
CA PHE A 244 6.13 13.77 -3.50
C PHE A 244 4.70 13.71 -2.98
N LEU A 245 3.75 14.30 -3.71
CA LEU A 245 2.36 14.46 -3.26
C LEU A 245 1.55 13.17 -3.38
N ALA A 246 1.82 12.32 -4.38
CA ALA A 246 1.01 11.16 -4.71
C ALA A 246 0.70 10.23 -3.52
N PRO A 247 1.66 9.86 -2.64
CA PRO A 247 1.36 9.05 -1.46
C PRO A 247 0.36 9.71 -0.51
N PHE A 248 0.46 11.01 -0.29
CA PHE A 248 -0.48 11.76 0.54
C PHE A 248 -1.87 11.83 -0.07
N ALA A 249 -1.95 12.03 -1.38
CA ALA A 249 -3.21 12.01 -2.11
C ALA A 249 -3.89 10.64 -2.01
N GLY A 250 -3.17 9.57 -2.28
CA GLY A 250 -3.68 8.20 -2.14
C GLY A 250 -4.12 7.87 -0.71
N CYS A 251 -3.36 8.33 0.28
CA CYS A 251 -3.70 8.16 1.69
C CYS A 251 -5.02 8.85 2.04
N ALA A 252 -5.26 10.06 1.57
CA ALA A 252 -6.52 10.76 1.77
C ALA A 252 -7.69 9.98 1.15
N MET A 253 -7.50 9.40 -0.02
CA MET A 253 -8.52 8.55 -0.67
C MET A 253 -8.82 7.28 0.14
N GLY A 254 -7.79 6.64 0.70
CA GLY A 254 -7.95 5.47 1.58
C GLY A 254 -8.60 5.82 2.92
N GLU A 255 -8.29 6.98 3.47
CA GLU A 255 -8.88 7.46 4.73
C GLU A 255 -10.39 7.67 4.64
N TYR A 256 -10.91 8.00 3.47
CA TYR A 256 -12.37 8.09 3.26
C TYR A 256 -13.05 6.80 3.71
N PHE A 257 -12.53 5.66 3.31
CA PHE A 257 -13.10 4.35 3.68
C PHE A 257 -12.91 4.07 5.18
N ARG A 258 -11.72 4.30 5.70
CA ARG A 258 -11.41 4.13 7.13
C ARG A 258 -12.35 4.96 8.01
N ASP A 259 -12.57 6.22 7.68
CA ASP A 259 -13.34 7.15 8.49
C ASP A 259 -14.85 6.92 8.39
N ASN A 260 -15.31 6.19 7.38
CA ASN A 260 -16.72 5.84 7.17
C ASN A 260 -17.04 4.38 7.56
N GLY A 261 -16.24 3.79 8.43
CA GLY A 261 -16.49 2.43 8.94
C GLY A 261 -16.19 1.31 7.95
N MET A 262 -15.53 1.62 6.85
CA MET A 262 -15.12 0.66 5.84
C MET A 262 -13.63 0.31 6.01
N HIS A 263 -13.13 -0.56 5.15
CA HIS A 263 -11.75 -1.02 5.20
C HIS A 263 -11.06 -0.76 3.86
N ALA A 264 -9.84 -0.26 3.92
CA ALA A 264 -9.02 -0.03 2.75
C ALA A 264 -7.60 -0.56 2.93
N LEU A 265 -7.00 -0.96 1.81
CA LEU A 265 -5.60 -1.30 1.68
C LEU A 265 -4.96 -0.24 0.79
N ILE A 266 -3.81 0.30 1.20
CA ILE A 266 -3.03 1.20 0.37
C ILE A 266 -1.63 0.64 0.15
N VAL A 267 -1.21 0.63 -1.10
CA VAL A 267 0.14 0.24 -1.52
C VAL A 267 0.87 1.48 -1.99
N TYR A 268 2.05 1.75 -1.41
CA TYR A 268 2.94 2.82 -1.85
C TYR A 268 4.13 2.22 -2.61
N ASP A 269 4.12 2.29 -3.90
CA ASP A 269 5.12 1.64 -4.74
C ASP A 269 5.91 2.65 -5.60
N ASP A 270 7.01 3.18 -5.11
CA ASP A 270 7.63 2.94 -3.81
C ASP A 270 7.94 4.25 -3.06
N LEU A 271 8.13 4.16 -1.77
CA LEU A 271 8.49 5.32 -0.94
C LEU A 271 9.94 5.75 -1.10
N SER A 272 10.82 4.90 -1.62
CA SER A 272 12.20 5.28 -1.95
C SER A 272 12.23 6.39 -2.99
N LYS A 273 11.38 6.29 -4.01
CA LYS A 273 11.26 7.31 -5.06
C LYS A 273 10.62 8.60 -4.53
N GLN A 274 9.66 8.49 -3.62
CA GLN A 274 9.11 9.66 -2.93
C GLN A 274 10.21 10.41 -2.16
N ALA A 275 11.04 9.68 -1.43
CA ALA A 275 12.14 10.28 -0.68
C ALA A 275 13.15 10.98 -1.61
N VAL A 276 13.47 10.38 -2.75
CA VAL A 276 14.34 11.00 -3.76
C VAL A 276 13.71 12.27 -4.34
N ALA A 277 12.43 12.26 -4.64
CA ALA A 277 11.70 13.44 -5.11
C ALA A 277 11.73 14.58 -4.06
N TYR A 278 11.49 14.22 -2.81
CA TYR A 278 11.55 15.18 -1.70
C TYR A 278 12.95 15.74 -1.47
N ARG A 279 13.98 14.90 -1.59
CA ARG A 279 15.38 15.37 -1.56
C ARG A 279 15.66 16.37 -2.66
N GLN A 280 15.25 16.09 -3.90
CA GLN A 280 15.41 17.00 -5.02
C GLN A 280 14.75 18.35 -4.75
N MET A 281 13.49 18.34 -4.33
CA MET A 281 12.74 19.56 -3.99
C MET A 281 13.43 20.34 -2.86
N SER A 282 13.86 19.66 -1.82
CA SER A 282 14.50 20.29 -0.66
C SER A 282 15.84 20.92 -1.00
N LEU A 283 16.65 20.29 -1.84
CA LEU A 283 17.91 20.87 -2.33
C LEU A 283 17.67 22.11 -3.19
N LEU A 284 16.68 22.08 -4.06
CA LEU A 284 16.31 23.22 -4.89
C LEU A 284 15.74 24.39 -4.08
N LEU A 285 15.05 24.08 -2.99
CA LEU A 285 14.58 25.07 -2.01
C LEU A 285 15.68 25.53 -1.04
N ARG A 286 16.90 25.05 -1.20
CA ARG A 286 18.07 25.36 -0.36
C ARG A 286 17.90 24.99 1.11
N ARG A 287 17.15 23.94 1.38
CA ARG A 287 17.11 23.35 2.71
C ARG A 287 18.44 22.63 2.99
N PRO A 288 19.00 22.73 4.20
CA PRO A 288 20.29 22.10 4.49
C PRO A 288 20.20 20.58 4.37
N PRO A 289 21.12 19.94 3.61
CA PRO A 289 21.16 18.50 3.49
C PRO A 289 21.73 17.81 4.73
N GLY A 290 21.18 16.64 5.06
CA GLY A 290 21.70 15.75 6.08
C GLY A 290 22.34 14.49 5.47
N ARG A 291 22.16 13.34 6.11
CA ARG A 291 22.68 12.04 5.66
C ARG A 291 22.17 11.71 4.26
N GLU A 292 23.06 11.30 3.39
CA GLU A 292 22.79 10.98 1.97
C GLU A 292 22.11 12.14 1.22
N ALA A 293 22.35 13.35 1.66
CA ALA A 293 21.77 14.58 1.15
C ALA A 293 20.24 14.72 1.33
N TYR A 294 19.61 13.85 2.11
CA TYR A 294 18.22 14.01 2.50
C TYR A 294 18.04 15.15 3.49
N PRO A 295 16.91 15.89 3.42
CA PRO A 295 16.61 16.90 4.43
C PRO A 295 16.36 16.28 5.80
N GLY A 296 16.55 17.06 6.87
CA GLY A 296 16.43 16.56 8.24
C GLY A 296 15.05 16.01 8.61
N ASP A 297 14.02 16.39 7.86
CA ASP A 297 12.63 15.97 8.09
C ASP A 297 12.17 14.81 7.20
N VAL A 298 13.07 14.12 6.51
CA VAL A 298 12.69 12.97 5.66
C VAL A 298 12.08 11.82 6.47
N PHE A 299 12.55 11.60 7.69
CA PHE A 299 11.90 10.63 8.60
C PHE A 299 10.45 11.02 8.86
N TYR A 300 10.20 12.30 9.16
CA TYR A 300 8.87 12.80 9.42
C TYR A 300 7.96 12.73 8.19
N LEU A 301 8.51 12.89 6.98
CA LEU A 301 7.78 12.67 5.73
C LEU A 301 7.09 11.31 5.70
N HIS A 302 7.81 10.26 5.97
CA HIS A 302 7.27 8.89 5.95
C HIS A 302 6.47 8.55 7.22
N SER A 303 6.89 9.03 8.39
CA SER A 303 6.19 8.72 9.64
C SER A 303 4.81 9.36 9.68
N ARG A 304 4.66 10.63 9.29
CA ARG A 304 3.35 11.27 9.26
C ARG A 304 2.39 10.68 8.24
N LEU A 305 2.92 10.12 7.15
CA LEU A 305 2.15 9.39 6.16
C LEU A 305 1.67 8.03 6.71
N LEU A 306 2.59 7.23 7.18
CA LEU A 306 2.33 5.84 7.57
C LEU A 306 1.54 5.73 8.88
N GLU A 307 1.66 6.67 9.80
CA GLU A 307 0.86 6.73 11.03
C GLU A 307 -0.64 6.93 10.77
N ARG A 308 -1.01 7.38 9.58
CA ARG A 308 -2.41 7.52 9.16
C ARG A 308 -3.07 6.17 8.88
N SER A 309 -2.30 5.13 8.62
CA SER A 309 -2.78 3.76 8.52
C SER A 309 -2.98 3.19 9.92
N ALA A 310 -4.22 2.84 10.23
CA ALA A 310 -4.63 2.42 11.56
C ALA A 310 -5.94 1.63 11.53
N LYS A 311 -6.21 0.90 12.59
CA LYS A 311 -7.53 0.33 12.92
C LYS A 311 -8.21 1.28 13.90
N LEU A 312 -9.38 1.78 13.56
CA LEU A 312 -10.18 2.61 14.44
C LEU A 312 -11.03 1.76 15.39
N ASN A 313 -11.34 2.33 16.54
CA ASN A 313 -12.22 1.68 17.51
C ASN A 313 -13.71 1.73 17.09
N ASP A 314 -14.55 0.98 17.79
CA ASP A 314 -15.96 0.84 17.43
C ASP A 314 -16.74 2.16 17.53
N SER A 315 -16.34 3.06 18.45
CA SER A 315 -16.96 4.39 18.59
C SER A 315 -16.69 5.30 17.37
N ARG A 316 -15.68 4.97 16.57
CA ARG A 316 -15.34 5.66 15.33
C ARG A 316 -15.74 4.88 14.07
N GLY A 317 -16.60 3.87 14.23
CA GLY A 317 -17.12 3.05 13.14
C GLY A 317 -16.33 1.78 12.85
N GLY A 318 -15.20 1.54 13.51
CA GLY A 318 -14.40 0.33 13.35
C GLY A 318 -13.69 0.16 12.01
N GLY A 319 -13.58 1.21 11.20
CA GLY A 319 -12.88 1.18 9.94
C GLY A 319 -11.37 0.98 10.06
N SER A 320 -10.72 0.66 8.96
CA SER A 320 -9.26 0.48 8.92
C SER A 320 -8.64 0.95 7.63
N LEU A 321 -7.37 1.34 7.72
CA LEU A 321 -6.49 1.58 6.57
C LEU A 321 -5.20 0.80 6.79
N THR A 322 -4.98 -0.21 5.97
CA THR A 322 -3.80 -1.07 5.99
C THR A 322 -2.80 -0.57 4.97
N ALA A 323 -1.53 -0.45 5.34
CA ALA A 323 -0.50 0.01 4.42
C ALA A 323 0.51 -1.09 4.08
N LEU A 324 0.82 -1.20 2.80
CA LEU A 324 1.96 -1.94 2.27
C LEU A 324 2.91 -0.97 1.58
N PRO A 325 3.75 -0.26 2.36
CA PRO A 325 4.80 0.55 1.77
C PRO A 325 5.88 -0.34 1.16
N VAL A 326 6.40 0.07 0.02
CA VAL A 326 7.47 -0.61 -0.69
C VAL A 326 8.74 0.23 -0.62
N ILE A 327 9.84 -0.39 -0.27
CA ILE A 327 11.17 0.21 -0.26
C ILE A 327 12.11 -0.62 -1.13
N GLU A 328 12.85 0.05 -1.99
CA GLU A 328 13.90 -0.57 -2.80
C GLU A 328 15.26 -0.43 -2.11
N THR A 329 15.93 -1.56 -1.96
CA THR A 329 17.33 -1.62 -1.45
C THR A 329 18.32 -1.72 -2.61
N GLN A 330 19.58 -1.48 -2.29
CA GLN A 330 20.73 -1.70 -3.18
C GLN A 330 21.61 -2.78 -2.56
N ALA A 331 21.93 -3.83 -3.31
CA ALA A 331 22.76 -4.93 -2.85
C ALA A 331 22.29 -5.55 -1.50
N ASN A 332 21.00 -5.67 -1.30
CA ASN A 332 20.35 -6.15 -0.08
C ASN A 332 20.69 -5.34 1.19
N ASP A 333 21.18 -4.11 1.06
CA ASP A 333 21.56 -3.27 2.20
C ASP A 333 20.33 -2.64 2.87
N VAL A 334 19.86 -3.27 3.94
CA VAL A 334 18.79 -2.76 4.79
C VAL A 334 19.27 -1.74 5.82
N SER A 335 20.58 -1.52 5.93
CA SER A 335 21.17 -0.53 6.84
C SER A 335 21.27 0.87 6.26
N ALA A 336 20.95 1.06 5.00
CA ALA A 336 20.86 2.36 4.35
C ALA A 336 19.83 3.26 5.03
N TYR A 337 19.92 4.56 4.79
CA TYR A 337 19.17 5.56 5.58
C TYR A 337 17.65 5.40 5.46
N ILE A 338 17.11 5.43 4.25
CA ILE A 338 15.65 5.34 4.05
C ILE A 338 15.09 3.97 4.47
N PRO A 339 15.70 2.82 4.11
CA PRO A 339 15.25 1.53 4.62
C PRO A 339 15.17 1.45 6.13
N THR A 340 16.20 1.90 6.84
CA THR A 340 16.26 1.92 8.32
C THR A 340 15.11 2.74 8.91
N ASN A 341 14.86 3.92 8.35
CA ASN A 341 13.78 4.79 8.79
C ASN A 341 12.41 4.10 8.66
N VAL A 342 12.12 3.52 7.51
CA VAL A 342 10.81 2.91 7.25
C VAL A 342 10.62 1.61 8.05
N ILE A 343 11.67 0.83 8.24
CA ILE A 343 11.63 -0.35 9.14
C ILE A 343 11.22 0.07 10.56
N SER A 344 11.73 1.18 11.07
CA SER A 344 11.39 1.66 12.42
C SER A 344 9.96 2.21 12.54
N ILE A 345 9.40 2.72 11.46
CA ILE A 345 8.03 3.27 11.44
C ILE A 345 6.99 2.15 11.32
N THR A 346 7.28 1.09 10.60
CA THR A 346 6.33 0.01 10.27
C THR A 346 6.21 -1.04 11.37
N ASP A 347 5.15 -1.84 11.29
CA ASP A 347 4.83 -2.91 12.24
C ASP A 347 5.42 -4.27 11.83
N GLY A 348 6.41 -4.24 10.99
CA GLY A 348 7.11 -5.40 10.47
C GLY A 348 7.52 -5.21 9.01
N GLN A 349 8.22 -6.20 8.49
CA GLN A 349 8.70 -6.19 7.11
C GLN A 349 8.67 -7.57 6.47
N ILE A 350 8.41 -7.59 5.18
CA ILE A 350 8.57 -8.73 4.29
C ILE A 350 9.83 -8.46 3.48
N PHE A 351 10.89 -9.19 3.78
CA PHE A 351 12.17 -9.04 3.10
C PHE A 351 12.25 -9.99 1.92
N LEU A 352 12.32 -9.45 0.71
CA LEU A 352 12.48 -10.20 -0.53
C LEU A 352 13.95 -10.20 -0.94
N GLU A 353 14.54 -11.36 -1.06
CA GLU A 353 15.95 -11.55 -1.28
C GLU A 353 16.25 -11.99 -2.72
N THR A 354 17.24 -11.33 -3.35
CA THR A 354 17.65 -11.59 -4.72
C THR A 354 18.12 -13.03 -4.93
N ASP A 355 18.91 -13.57 -4.02
CA ASP A 355 19.46 -14.93 -4.14
C ASP A 355 18.34 -15.98 -4.12
N LEU A 356 17.34 -15.80 -3.27
CA LEU A 356 16.17 -16.69 -3.23
C LEU A 356 15.36 -16.61 -4.54
N PHE A 357 15.20 -15.40 -5.07
CA PHE A 357 14.48 -15.19 -6.32
C PHE A 357 15.14 -15.95 -7.49
N TYR A 358 16.45 -15.87 -7.61
CA TYR A 358 17.19 -16.57 -8.66
C TYR A 358 17.30 -18.08 -8.43
N GLN A 359 17.16 -18.55 -7.20
CA GLN A 359 17.01 -19.99 -6.89
C GLN A 359 15.64 -20.55 -7.24
N GLY A 360 14.73 -19.70 -7.73
CA GLY A 360 13.36 -20.11 -8.06
C GLY A 360 12.39 -20.13 -6.86
N ILE A 361 12.80 -19.65 -5.70
CA ILE A 361 11.94 -19.49 -4.53
C ILE A 361 11.15 -18.18 -4.72
N ARG A 362 9.92 -18.31 -5.17
CA ARG A 362 9.04 -17.18 -5.47
C ARG A 362 7.66 -17.40 -4.86
N PRO A 363 7.16 -16.47 -4.01
CA PRO A 363 7.81 -15.23 -3.59
C PRO A 363 9.11 -15.46 -2.82
N ALA A 364 10.08 -14.59 -3.05
CA ALA A 364 11.45 -14.72 -2.53
C ALA A 364 11.57 -14.23 -1.07
N VAL A 365 10.68 -14.67 -0.22
CA VAL A 365 10.59 -14.23 1.17
C VAL A 365 11.71 -14.83 2.01
N ASN A 366 12.55 -13.97 2.59
CA ASN A 366 13.49 -14.39 3.61
C ASN A 366 12.77 -14.51 4.95
N VAL A 367 12.47 -15.73 5.36
CA VAL A 367 11.68 -16.02 6.57
C VAL A 367 12.39 -15.57 7.85
N GLY A 368 13.72 -15.57 7.86
CA GLY A 368 14.53 -15.19 9.03
C GLY A 368 14.53 -13.68 9.30
N LEU A 369 14.54 -12.88 8.24
CA LEU A 369 14.57 -11.43 8.34
C LEU A 369 13.19 -10.78 8.31
N SER A 370 12.18 -11.54 7.90
CA SER A 370 10.81 -11.04 7.80
C SER A 370 10.09 -11.19 9.14
N VAL A 371 9.36 -10.16 9.53
CA VAL A 371 8.68 -10.06 10.83
C VAL A 371 7.31 -9.42 10.66
N SER A 372 6.31 -9.95 11.37
CA SER A 372 5.04 -9.27 11.59
C SER A 372 4.85 -9.05 13.08
N ARG A 373 4.78 -7.81 13.52
CA ARG A 373 4.57 -7.48 14.95
C ARG A 373 3.15 -7.78 15.41
N GLY A 374 2.17 -7.74 14.51
CA GLY A 374 0.81 -8.19 14.79
C GLY A 374 0.71 -9.70 15.03
N GLY A 375 1.58 -10.46 14.41
CA GLY A 375 1.71 -11.90 14.61
C GLY A 375 0.41 -12.65 14.42
N SER A 376 0.23 -13.70 15.21
CA SER A 376 -0.95 -14.57 15.12
C SER A 376 -2.28 -13.92 15.52
N SER A 377 -2.26 -12.71 16.13
CA SER A 377 -3.49 -11.98 16.43
C SER A 377 -4.26 -11.59 15.16
N ALA A 378 -3.55 -11.49 14.03
CA ALA A 378 -4.11 -11.18 12.72
C ALA A 378 -4.39 -12.44 11.87
N GLN A 379 -4.43 -13.62 12.47
CA GLN A 379 -4.77 -14.88 11.80
C GLN A 379 -6.10 -15.43 12.29
N THR A 380 -6.80 -16.16 11.40
CA THR A 380 -7.95 -16.99 11.81
C THR A 380 -7.47 -18.14 12.71
N LYS A 381 -8.37 -18.70 13.51
CA LYS A 381 -8.03 -19.85 14.35
C LYS A 381 -7.56 -21.05 13.52
N SER A 382 -8.16 -21.27 12.35
CA SER A 382 -7.75 -22.33 11.44
C SER A 382 -6.31 -22.19 10.97
N MET A 383 -5.92 -20.98 10.57
CA MET A 383 -4.55 -20.70 10.14
C MET A 383 -3.56 -20.84 11.31
N LYS A 384 -3.89 -20.33 12.49
CA LYS A 384 -3.05 -20.50 13.69
C LYS A 384 -2.76 -21.96 14.01
N LYS A 385 -3.78 -22.82 13.91
CA LYS A 385 -3.64 -24.24 14.20
C LYS A 385 -2.67 -24.96 13.27
N VAL A 386 -2.67 -24.61 11.98
CA VAL A 386 -1.83 -25.29 10.99
C VAL A 386 -0.46 -24.61 10.83
N ALA A 387 -0.37 -23.29 10.96
CA ALA A 387 0.84 -22.54 10.67
C ALA A 387 1.70 -22.21 11.90
N GLY A 388 1.23 -22.51 13.10
CA GLY A 388 1.91 -22.09 14.33
C GLY A 388 3.36 -22.57 14.49
N LYS A 389 3.68 -23.72 13.93
CA LYS A 389 5.00 -24.34 14.02
C LYS A 389 5.88 -24.16 12.78
N ILE A 390 5.28 -23.75 11.65
CA ILE A 390 5.99 -23.77 10.37
C ILE A 390 7.18 -22.82 10.33
N LYS A 391 7.09 -21.65 10.96
CA LYS A 391 8.18 -20.67 11.01
C LYS A 391 9.39 -21.22 11.76
N GLY A 392 9.17 -21.89 12.88
CA GLY A 392 10.21 -22.57 13.65
C GLY A 392 10.87 -23.70 12.89
N GLU A 393 10.07 -24.53 12.24
CA GLU A 393 10.58 -25.64 11.43
C GLU A 393 11.43 -25.15 10.25
N LEU A 394 11.02 -24.11 9.57
CA LEU A 394 11.81 -23.50 8.49
C LEU A 394 13.08 -22.82 8.98
N ALA A 395 13.07 -22.20 10.16
CA ALA A 395 14.27 -21.64 10.77
C ALA A 395 15.30 -22.73 11.09
N GLN A 396 14.88 -23.83 11.70
CA GLN A 396 15.72 -25.00 11.96
C GLN A 396 16.25 -25.63 10.66
N TYR A 397 15.41 -25.74 9.66
CA TYR A 397 15.81 -26.25 8.34
C TYR A 397 16.94 -25.43 7.73
N ARG A 398 16.84 -24.11 7.74
CA ARG A 398 17.88 -23.22 7.18
C ARG A 398 19.19 -23.33 7.94
N GLU A 399 19.12 -23.39 9.26
CA GLU A 399 20.30 -23.58 10.10
C GLU A 399 20.99 -24.92 9.78
N MET A 400 20.24 -26.01 9.73
CA MET A 400 20.78 -27.33 9.43
C MET A 400 21.22 -27.49 7.98
N ALA A 401 20.55 -26.84 7.02
CA ALA A 401 20.96 -26.86 5.62
C ALA A 401 22.34 -26.22 5.40
N ALA A 402 22.67 -25.19 6.17
CA ALA A 402 24.01 -24.57 6.16
C ALA A 402 25.10 -25.56 6.66
N PHE A 403 24.81 -26.32 7.72
CA PHE A 403 25.70 -27.36 8.22
C PHE A 403 25.83 -28.58 7.29
N ALA A 404 24.75 -28.98 6.62
CA ALA A 404 24.72 -30.12 5.71
C ALA A 404 25.66 -30.00 4.52
N GLN A 405 26.05 -28.78 4.15
CA GLN A 405 27.02 -28.52 3.08
C GLN A 405 28.45 -28.95 3.46
N PHE A 406 28.73 -29.11 4.76
CA PHE A 406 30.06 -29.39 5.29
C PHE A 406 30.21 -30.78 5.92
N GLY A 407 29.13 -31.55 6.03
CA GLY A 407 29.13 -32.86 6.68
C GLY A 407 28.55 -33.97 5.83
N SER A 408 29.22 -35.13 5.77
CA SER A 408 28.79 -36.27 4.98
C SER A 408 27.87 -37.24 5.73
N ASP A 409 27.89 -37.23 7.07
CA ASP A 409 27.13 -38.17 7.90
C ASP A 409 26.13 -37.41 8.79
N LEU A 410 24.86 -37.42 8.35
CA LEU A 410 23.76 -36.82 9.10
C LEU A 410 22.99 -37.91 9.85
N ASP A 411 22.63 -37.64 11.10
CA ASP A 411 21.76 -38.51 11.88
C ASP A 411 20.33 -38.56 11.29
N PRO A 412 19.55 -39.64 11.53
CA PRO A 412 18.22 -39.76 10.97
C PRO A 412 17.26 -38.63 11.30
N ALA A 413 17.38 -38.02 12.49
CA ALA A 413 16.54 -36.89 12.89
C ALA A 413 16.82 -35.65 12.04
N THR A 414 18.11 -35.35 11.79
CA THR A 414 18.52 -34.24 10.93
C THR A 414 18.11 -34.48 9.47
N GLN A 415 18.22 -35.70 8.96
CA GLN A 415 17.78 -36.06 7.62
C GLN A 415 16.26 -35.83 7.46
N LYS A 416 15.46 -36.20 8.46
CA LYS A 416 14.01 -35.97 8.48
C LYS A 416 13.66 -34.48 8.50
N LEU A 417 14.38 -33.70 9.31
CA LEU A 417 14.21 -32.26 9.38
C LEU A 417 14.50 -31.60 8.03
N LEU A 418 15.59 -31.99 7.35
CA LEU A 418 15.97 -31.47 6.04
C LEU A 418 14.97 -31.87 4.98
N ALA A 419 14.47 -33.11 5.01
CA ALA A 419 13.44 -33.59 4.09
C ALA A 419 12.14 -32.79 4.22
N ARG A 420 11.68 -32.58 5.45
CA ARG A 420 10.48 -31.78 5.72
C ARG A 420 10.65 -30.33 5.30
N GLY A 421 11.74 -29.71 5.67
CA GLY A 421 12.03 -28.31 5.33
C GLY A 421 12.11 -28.07 3.83
N ALA A 422 12.69 -28.97 3.08
CA ALA A 422 12.72 -28.91 1.61
C ALA A 422 11.31 -28.97 1.00
N ARG A 423 10.42 -29.83 1.50
CA ARG A 423 9.04 -29.93 1.04
C ARG A 423 8.21 -28.72 1.44
N LEU A 424 8.37 -28.21 2.65
CA LEU A 424 7.69 -26.98 3.08
C LEU A 424 8.13 -25.79 2.25
N THR A 425 9.41 -25.66 1.94
CA THR A 425 9.92 -24.59 1.09
C THR A 425 9.30 -24.67 -0.32
N GLU A 426 9.22 -25.86 -0.88
CA GLU A 426 8.59 -26.06 -2.19
C GLU A 426 7.08 -25.77 -2.14
N LEU A 427 6.41 -26.15 -1.06
CA LEU A 427 4.98 -25.94 -0.87
C LEU A 427 4.63 -24.46 -0.79
N LEU A 428 5.49 -23.63 -0.24
CA LEU A 428 5.28 -22.19 -0.10
C LEU A 428 5.52 -21.40 -1.39
N LYS A 429 6.11 -22.02 -2.40
CA LYS A 429 6.23 -21.39 -3.73
C LYS A 429 4.83 -21.19 -4.32
N GLN A 430 4.66 -20.10 -5.01
CA GLN A 430 3.37 -19.72 -5.60
C GLN A 430 3.59 -18.86 -6.85
N ALA A 431 2.84 -19.16 -7.91
CA ALA A 431 2.88 -18.36 -9.13
C ALA A 431 2.26 -16.99 -8.91
N GLN A 432 2.70 -16.01 -9.70
CA GLN A 432 2.07 -14.68 -9.73
C GLN A 432 0.62 -14.77 -10.16
N PHE A 433 -0.21 -13.85 -9.66
CA PHE A 433 -1.63 -13.74 -10.00
C PHE A 433 -2.45 -14.98 -9.72
N SER A 434 -2.01 -15.76 -8.75
CA SER A 434 -2.66 -17.01 -8.33
C SER A 434 -2.88 -17.04 -6.81
N PRO A 435 -3.53 -16.03 -6.23
CA PRO A 435 -3.78 -16.01 -4.80
C PRO A 435 -4.71 -17.13 -4.39
N LEU A 436 -4.48 -17.70 -3.21
CA LEU A 436 -5.30 -18.75 -2.62
C LEU A 436 -6.15 -18.19 -1.48
N LYS A 437 -7.37 -18.65 -1.37
CA LYS A 437 -8.25 -18.36 -0.24
C LYS A 437 -7.69 -18.94 1.05
N THR A 438 -7.98 -18.34 2.18
CA THR A 438 -7.45 -18.77 3.49
C THR A 438 -7.75 -20.24 3.79
N GLU A 439 -8.97 -20.70 3.55
CA GLU A 439 -9.36 -22.10 3.75
C GLU A 439 -8.57 -23.07 2.87
N GLU A 440 -8.25 -22.68 1.66
CA GLU A 440 -7.41 -23.45 0.76
C GLU A 440 -5.96 -23.52 1.25
N GLN A 441 -5.42 -22.41 1.71
CA GLN A 441 -4.09 -22.34 2.31
C GLN A 441 -4.00 -23.22 3.56
N VAL A 442 -4.99 -23.18 4.42
CA VAL A 442 -5.08 -24.01 5.61
C VAL A 442 -4.96 -25.50 5.27
N ALA A 443 -5.68 -25.93 4.24
CA ALA A 443 -5.66 -27.33 3.79
C ALA A 443 -4.27 -27.73 3.27
N VAL A 444 -3.67 -26.89 2.44
CA VAL A 444 -2.34 -27.14 1.85
C VAL A 444 -1.25 -27.18 2.92
N ILE A 445 -1.26 -26.23 3.83
CA ILE A 445 -0.27 -26.15 4.92
C ILE A 445 -0.46 -27.31 5.90
N TYR A 446 -1.68 -27.70 6.19
CA TYR A 446 -2.00 -28.88 6.99
C TYR A 446 -1.30 -30.12 6.45
N ALA A 447 -1.37 -30.36 5.15
CA ALA A 447 -0.70 -31.49 4.50
C ALA A 447 0.83 -31.44 4.69
N GLY A 448 1.43 -30.27 4.57
CA GLY A 448 2.87 -30.08 4.73
C GLY A 448 3.35 -30.30 6.16
N VAL A 449 2.73 -29.65 7.13
CA VAL A 449 3.18 -29.69 8.53
C VAL A 449 2.88 -31.02 9.22
N ASN A 450 1.92 -31.79 8.73
CA ASN A 450 1.60 -33.12 9.27
C ASN A 450 2.34 -34.28 8.58
N GLY A 451 3.32 -33.97 7.74
CA GLY A 451 4.24 -34.96 7.21
C GLY A 451 3.75 -35.75 5.98
N TYR A 452 2.61 -35.38 5.40
CA TYR A 452 2.06 -36.08 4.22
C TYR A 452 2.91 -35.89 2.95
N LEU A 453 3.77 -34.86 2.92
CA LEU A 453 4.69 -34.62 1.81
C LEU A 453 6.06 -35.27 2.00
N ASP A 454 6.39 -35.72 3.21
CA ASP A 454 7.71 -36.25 3.54
C ASP A 454 8.14 -37.43 2.64
N PRO A 455 7.27 -38.41 2.31
CA PRO A 455 7.65 -39.49 1.42
C PRO A 455 7.68 -39.12 -0.07
N LEU A 456 7.17 -37.96 -0.48
CA LEU A 456 7.12 -37.56 -1.88
C LEU A 456 8.47 -36.93 -2.31
N PRO A 457 8.89 -37.15 -3.58
CA PRO A 457 9.96 -36.35 -4.18
C PRO A 457 9.57 -34.87 -4.18
N VAL A 458 10.55 -33.95 -4.04
CA VAL A 458 10.30 -32.50 -3.99
C VAL A 458 9.56 -32.01 -5.23
N GLU A 459 9.88 -32.53 -6.40
CA GLU A 459 9.25 -32.19 -7.67
C GLU A 459 7.75 -32.59 -7.75
N LYS A 460 7.29 -33.46 -6.89
CA LYS A 460 5.87 -33.87 -6.80
C LYS A 460 5.04 -33.06 -5.79
N VAL A 461 5.66 -32.19 -5.00
CA VAL A 461 4.95 -31.37 -4.02
C VAL A 461 3.92 -30.47 -4.70
N ARG A 462 4.29 -29.81 -5.79
CA ARG A 462 3.39 -28.92 -6.52
C ARG A 462 2.25 -29.67 -7.22
N PRO A 463 2.48 -30.76 -7.96
CA PRO A 463 1.40 -31.60 -8.48
C PRO A 463 0.46 -32.13 -7.39
N PHE A 464 0.98 -32.48 -6.22
CA PHE A 464 0.17 -32.84 -5.05
C PHE A 464 -0.75 -31.70 -4.60
N GLU A 465 -0.19 -30.50 -4.44
CA GLU A 465 -0.97 -29.31 -4.08
C GLU A 465 -2.11 -29.07 -5.07
N ASP A 466 -1.81 -29.12 -6.38
CA ASP A 466 -2.81 -28.92 -7.43
C ASP A 466 -3.92 -29.97 -7.36
N ALA A 467 -3.56 -31.24 -7.14
CA ALA A 467 -4.52 -32.32 -7.00
C ALA A 467 -5.38 -32.18 -5.75
N LEU A 468 -4.78 -31.79 -4.62
CA LEU A 468 -5.49 -31.57 -3.37
C LEU A 468 -6.50 -30.42 -3.51
N LEU A 469 -6.08 -29.30 -4.07
CA LEU A 469 -6.94 -28.15 -4.31
C LEU A 469 -8.08 -28.47 -5.27
N ALA A 470 -7.81 -29.19 -6.34
CA ALA A 470 -8.83 -29.64 -7.29
C ALA A 470 -9.88 -30.53 -6.60
N ALA A 471 -9.45 -31.47 -5.79
CA ALA A 471 -10.35 -32.37 -5.05
C ALA A 471 -11.21 -31.62 -4.03
N LEU A 472 -10.60 -30.69 -3.29
CA LEU A 472 -11.31 -29.86 -2.31
C LEU A 472 -12.35 -28.96 -2.97
N ARG A 473 -12.01 -28.33 -4.09
CA ARG A 473 -12.90 -27.40 -4.80
C ARG A 473 -14.08 -28.10 -5.49
N THR A 474 -13.90 -29.31 -5.93
CA THR A 474 -14.93 -30.06 -6.68
C THR A 474 -15.73 -31.03 -5.81
N LYS A 475 -15.06 -31.88 -5.05
CA LYS A 475 -15.71 -32.97 -4.28
C LYS A 475 -15.96 -32.64 -2.81
N HIS A 476 -15.22 -31.66 -2.27
CA HIS A 476 -15.24 -31.30 -0.84
C HIS A 476 -15.40 -29.78 -0.64
N ALA A 477 -16.15 -29.12 -1.53
CA ALA A 477 -16.43 -27.69 -1.44
C ALA A 477 -17.15 -27.30 -0.14
N ASP A 478 -17.95 -28.21 0.41
CA ASP A 478 -18.63 -28.05 1.71
C ASP A 478 -17.64 -27.99 2.88
N LEU A 479 -16.57 -28.78 2.84
CA LEU A 479 -15.51 -28.71 3.85
C LEU A 479 -14.79 -27.34 3.82
N LEU A 480 -14.43 -26.84 2.63
CA LEU A 480 -13.84 -25.53 2.49
C LEU A 480 -14.77 -24.43 3.01
N GLU A 481 -16.05 -24.51 2.68
CA GLU A 481 -17.06 -23.56 3.16
C GLU A 481 -17.21 -23.59 4.69
N THR A 482 -17.17 -24.76 5.30
CA THR A 482 -17.23 -24.92 6.77
C THR A 482 -16.03 -24.25 7.43
N ILE A 483 -14.83 -24.45 6.92
CA ILE A 483 -13.60 -23.82 7.42
C ILE A 483 -13.68 -22.28 7.25
N ARG A 484 -14.13 -21.84 6.08
CA ARG A 484 -14.30 -20.42 5.78
C ARG A 484 -15.27 -19.72 6.74
N ALA A 485 -16.46 -20.29 6.91
CA ALA A 485 -17.53 -19.70 7.69
C ALA A 485 -17.22 -19.70 9.20
N SER A 486 -16.66 -20.80 9.71
CA SER A 486 -16.30 -20.91 11.14
C SER A 486 -15.01 -20.19 11.49
N LYS A 487 -14.16 -19.91 10.52
CA LYS A 487 -12.80 -19.37 10.72
C LYS A 487 -11.95 -20.25 11.66
N ASP A 488 -12.32 -21.50 11.79
CA ASP A 488 -11.70 -22.47 12.69
C ASP A 488 -11.56 -23.82 11.96
N LEU A 489 -10.68 -24.66 12.47
CA LEU A 489 -10.52 -26.05 12.06
C LEU A 489 -10.94 -26.91 13.25
N SER A 490 -12.22 -27.26 13.29
CA SER A 490 -12.77 -28.15 14.31
C SER A 490 -12.19 -29.56 14.18
N ASP A 491 -12.33 -30.38 15.23
CA ASP A 491 -11.87 -31.76 15.19
C ASP A 491 -12.55 -32.55 14.06
N ALA A 492 -13.83 -32.31 13.82
CA ALA A 492 -14.56 -32.92 12.70
C ALA A 492 -14.04 -32.47 11.35
N SER A 493 -13.80 -31.18 11.17
CA SER A 493 -13.20 -30.62 9.93
C SER A 493 -11.78 -31.13 9.72
N ALA A 494 -10.99 -31.20 10.77
CA ALA A 494 -9.63 -31.72 10.71
C ALA A 494 -9.62 -33.20 10.32
N ALA A 495 -10.53 -34.02 10.84
CA ALA A 495 -10.67 -35.41 10.48
C ALA A 495 -11.08 -35.60 9.01
N ALA A 496 -12.03 -34.79 8.53
CA ALA A 496 -12.46 -34.81 7.13
C ALA A 496 -11.31 -34.38 6.19
N LEU A 497 -10.57 -33.33 6.56
CA LEU A 497 -9.41 -32.87 5.81
C LEU A 497 -8.30 -33.91 5.77
N LYS A 498 -8.03 -34.58 6.88
CA LYS A 498 -7.07 -35.66 6.98
C LYS A 498 -7.40 -36.79 5.98
N ALA A 499 -8.66 -37.18 5.92
CA ALA A 499 -9.11 -38.22 5.00
C ALA A 499 -8.86 -37.85 3.53
N VAL A 500 -9.15 -36.62 3.14
CA VAL A 500 -8.90 -36.11 1.79
C VAL A 500 -7.40 -36.08 1.48
N VAL A 501 -6.60 -35.56 2.38
CA VAL A 501 -5.14 -35.46 2.23
C VAL A 501 -4.50 -36.83 2.10
N GLU A 502 -4.90 -37.80 2.93
CA GLU A 502 -4.41 -39.17 2.85
C GLU A 502 -4.77 -39.86 1.52
N SER A 503 -5.99 -39.63 1.04
CA SER A 503 -6.45 -40.17 -0.24
C SER A 503 -5.61 -39.65 -1.41
N ILE A 504 -5.34 -38.34 -1.43
CA ILE A 504 -4.50 -37.72 -2.47
C ILE A 504 -3.04 -38.15 -2.34
N ALA A 505 -2.50 -38.23 -1.13
CA ALA A 505 -1.11 -38.64 -0.89
C ALA A 505 -0.86 -40.07 -1.38
N LYS A 506 -1.81 -40.98 -1.20
CA LYS A 506 -1.72 -42.39 -1.72
C LYS A 506 -1.64 -42.43 -3.23
N SER A 507 -2.25 -41.50 -3.95
CA SER A 507 -2.19 -41.46 -5.41
C SER A 507 -0.84 -40.99 -5.97
N PHE A 508 0.01 -40.43 -5.11
CA PHE A 508 1.37 -39.96 -5.45
C PHE A 508 2.49 -40.84 -4.90
N ALA A 509 2.14 -41.84 -4.09
CA ALA A 509 3.10 -42.76 -3.48
C ALA A 509 3.70 -43.77 -4.47
#